data_077f3bc11a24cea13dbaf3a34523bc30
#
_entry.id   077f3bc11a24cea13dbaf3a34523bc30
#
_cell.length_a   1.000
_cell.length_b   1.000
_cell.length_c   1.000
_cell.angle_alpha   90.00
_cell.angle_beta   90.00
_cell.angle_gamma   90.00
#
_symmetry.space_group_name_H-M   'P 1'
#
loop_
_entity.id
_entity.type
_entity.pdbx_description
1 polymer ?
#
loop_
_entity_poly.entity_id
_entity_poly.type
_entity_poly.pdbx_seq_one_letter_code
_entity_poly.pdbx_strand_id
1 'polypeptide(L)'
;MTYRYKTNGTCSQMIEMDIDELGVVSNVKFHGGCSGNLQGIAQLVEGMKWTDVVSKLGGIRCGMKSTSCPDQLAMALQLIMSQRAG
;
A
#
# COMPACT_ATOMS: atom_id res chain seq x y z
N MET A 1 -14.63 1.23 2.23
CA MET A 1 -14.25 2.58 2.67
C MET A 1 -12.91 2.96 2.07
N THR A 2 -12.79 4.18 1.61
CA THR A 2 -11.59 4.66 0.92
C THR A 2 -10.66 5.36 1.90
N TYR A 3 -9.37 5.00 1.85
CA TYR A 3 -8.33 5.60 2.69
C TYR A 3 -7.25 6.20 1.81
N ARG A 4 -6.59 7.22 2.33
CA ARG A 4 -5.46 7.87 1.68
C ARG A 4 -4.29 7.93 2.63
N TYR A 5 -3.09 7.64 2.12
CA TYR A 5 -1.87 7.62 2.91
C TYR A 5 -0.79 8.40 2.18
N LYS A 6 -0.22 9.41 2.86
CA LYS A 6 0.89 10.18 2.31
C LYS A 6 2.19 9.39 2.50
N THR A 7 2.88 9.12 1.39
CA THR A 7 4.11 8.33 1.43
C THR A 7 5.32 9.18 1.80
N ASN A 8 6.36 8.51 2.28
CA ASN A 8 7.65 9.12 2.63
C ASN A 8 8.78 8.27 2.05
N GLY A 9 9.79 8.94 1.50
CA GLY A 9 11.01 8.29 1.04
C GLY A 9 10.87 7.48 -0.23
N THR A 10 9.81 7.70 -1.00
CA THR A 10 9.57 7.00 -2.27
C THR A 10 9.25 7.99 -3.38
N CYS A 11 9.20 7.50 -4.61
CA CYS A 11 8.84 8.32 -5.76
C CYS A 11 7.34 8.62 -5.84
N SER A 12 6.48 7.80 -5.24
CA SER A 12 5.05 8.12 -5.17
C SER A 12 4.80 9.13 -4.05
N GLN A 13 3.71 9.89 -4.18
CA GLN A 13 3.38 10.95 -3.22
C GLN A 13 2.27 10.54 -2.27
N MET A 14 1.35 9.72 -2.74
CA MET A 14 0.19 9.31 -1.94
C MET A 14 -0.30 7.96 -2.46
N ILE A 15 -0.86 7.17 -1.56
CA ILE A 15 -1.53 5.91 -1.91
C ILE A 15 -2.98 6.01 -1.49
N GLU A 16 -3.87 5.68 -2.42
CA GLU A 16 -5.30 5.61 -2.15
C GLU A 16 -5.74 4.15 -2.25
N MET A 17 -6.61 3.71 -1.35
CA MET A 17 -7.04 2.31 -1.34
C MET A 17 -8.41 2.17 -0.67
N ASP A 18 -9.16 1.14 -1.07
CA ASP A 18 -10.38 0.73 -0.40
C ASP A 18 -10.08 -0.51 0.45
N ILE A 19 -10.64 -0.55 1.65
CA ILE A 19 -10.53 -1.71 2.54
C ILE A 19 -11.94 -1.98 3.08
N ASP A 20 -12.44 -3.21 2.88
CA ASP A 20 -13.77 -3.57 3.35
C ASP A 20 -13.75 -4.03 4.81
N GLU A 21 -14.90 -4.45 5.31
CA GLU A 21 -15.05 -4.87 6.71
C GLU A 21 -14.22 -6.09 7.06
N LEU A 22 -13.95 -6.93 6.07
CA LEU A 22 -13.16 -8.15 6.24
C LEU A 22 -11.67 -7.91 6.08
N GLY A 23 -11.27 -6.68 5.77
CA GLY A 23 -9.86 -6.34 5.55
C GLY A 23 -9.37 -6.67 4.15
N VAL A 24 -10.27 -6.81 3.19
CA VAL A 24 -9.89 -7.05 1.79
C VAL A 24 -9.59 -5.72 1.11
N VAL A 25 -8.44 -5.66 0.44
CA VAL A 25 -7.91 -4.46 -0.21
C VAL A 25 -8.37 -4.43 -1.66
N SER A 26 -8.78 -3.25 -2.13
CA SER A 26 -9.18 -3.06 -3.53
C SER A 26 -8.93 -1.62 -3.95
N ASN A 27 -8.97 -1.39 -5.26
CA ASN A 27 -8.88 -0.06 -5.86
C ASN A 27 -7.66 0.72 -5.38
N VAL A 28 -6.51 0.05 -5.30
CA VAL A 28 -5.26 0.70 -4.90
C VAL A 28 -4.78 1.60 -6.04
N LYS A 29 -4.45 2.85 -5.70
CA LYS A 29 -3.90 3.82 -6.65
C LYS A 29 -2.70 4.50 -6.02
N PHE A 30 -1.59 4.50 -6.76
CA PHE A 30 -0.40 5.25 -6.38
C PHE A 30 -0.39 6.56 -7.16
N HIS A 31 -0.30 7.67 -6.47
CA HIS A 31 -0.24 8.99 -7.08
C HIS A 31 1.22 9.43 -7.16
N GLY A 32 1.70 9.63 -8.38
CA GLY A 32 3.10 9.93 -8.65
C GLY A 32 3.94 8.66 -8.77
N GLY A 33 5.21 8.80 -9.11
CA GLY A 33 6.15 7.70 -9.20
C GLY A 33 6.09 6.94 -10.52
N CYS A 34 6.60 5.70 -10.51
CA CYS A 34 6.72 4.87 -11.71
C CYS A 34 5.39 4.19 -12.01
N SER A 35 4.61 4.77 -12.93
CA SER A 35 3.22 4.37 -13.15
C SER A 35 3.06 2.90 -13.56
N GLY A 36 3.95 2.38 -14.42
CA GLY A 36 3.84 1.00 -14.90
C GLY A 36 3.98 -0.02 -13.78
N ASN A 37 5.06 0.10 -12.99
CA ASN A 37 5.31 -0.82 -11.88
C ASN A 37 4.25 -0.71 -10.80
N LEU A 38 3.81 0.51 -10.50
CA LEU A 38 2.83 0.74 -9.44
C LEU A 38 1.45 0.23 -9.86
N GLN A 39 1.10 0.35 -11.13
CA GLN A 39 -0.14 -0.24 -11.64
C GLN A 39 -0.12 -1.76 -11.52
N GLY A 40 1.03 -2.38 -11.81
CA GLY A 40 1.19 -3.83 -11.66
C GLY A 40 0.97 -4.27 -10.22
N ILE A 41 1.56 -3.56 -9.28
CA ILE A 41 1.40 -3.86 -7.85
C ILE A 41 -0.07 -3.69 -7.44
N ALA A 42 -0.72 -2.63 -7.89
CA ALA A 42 -2.13 -2.38 -7.58
C ALA A 42 -3.02 -3.53 -8.07
N GLN A 43 -2.74 -4.05 -9.26
CA GLN A 43 -3.47 -5.19 -9.80
C GLN A 43 -3.23 -6.47 -9.02
N LEU A 44 -1.98 -6.71 -8.61
CA LEU A 44 -1.62 -7.93 -7.88
C LEU A 44 -2.27 -8.00 -6.49
N VAL A 45 -2.44 -6.86 -5.83
CA VAL A 45 -3.03 -6.84 -4.49
C VAL A 45 -4.54 -6.73 -4.49
N GLU A 46 -5.15 -6.54 -5.65
CA GLU A 46 -6.61 -6.43 -5.77
C GLU A 46 -7.28 -7.69 -5.22
N GLY A 47 -8.16 -7.53 -4.25
CA GLY A 47 -8.88 -8.64 -3.64
C GLY A 47 -8.11 -9.42 -2.58
N MET A 48 -6.88 -8.99 -2.24
CA MET A 48 -6.10 -9.65 -1.19
C MET A 48 -6.46 -9.10 0.18
N LYS A 49 -6.33 -9.94 1.20
CA LYS A 49 -6.43 -9.47 2.58
C LYS A 49 -5.24 -8.59 2.93
N TRP A 50 -5.48 -7.56 3.74
CA TRP A 50 -4.43 -6.62 4.11
C TRP A 50 -3.23 -7.32 4.76
N THR A 51 -3.47 -8.38 5.54
CA THR A 51 -2.39 -9.15 6.18
C THR A 51 -1.48 -9.80 5.16
N ASP A 52 -2.05 -10.32 4.08
CA ASP A 52 -1.28 -10.94 3.00
C ASP A 52 -0.47 -9.89 2.23
N VAL A 53 -1.05 -8.73 2.01
CA VAL A 53 -0.34 -7.62 1.35
C VAL A 53 0.86 -7.19 2.20
N VAL A 54 0.66 -7.01 3.50
CA VAL A 54 1.73 -6.63 4.42
C VAL A 54 2.83 -7.69 4.42
N SER A 55 2.47 -8.96 4.49
CA SER A 55 3.43 -10.05 4.50
C SER A 55 4.30 -10.09 3.24
N LYS A 56 3.70 -9.82 2.09
CA LYS A 56 4.41 -9.90 0.81
C LYS A 56 5.20 -8.65 0.45
N LEU A 57 4.72 -7.48 0.82
CA LEU A 57 5.29 -6.22 0.37
C LEU A 57 6.09 -5.49 1.45
N GLY A 58 5.85 -5.80 2.71
CA GLY A 58 6.56 -5.13 3.81
C GLY A 58 8.05 -5.44 3.77
N GLY A 59 8.87 -4.41 3.98
CA GLY A 59 10.32 -4.56 4.02
C GLY A 59 11.01 -4.49 2.67
N ILE A 60 10.27 -4.38 1.57
CA ILE A 60 10.89 -4.22 0.25
C ILE A 60 11.50 -2.83 0.16
N ARG A 61 12.78 -2.78 -0.24
CA ARG A 61 13.52 -1.53 -0.37
C ARG A 61 13.80 -1.23 -1.83
N CYS A 62 13.79 0.06 -2.17
CA CYS A 62 14.09 0.52 -3.52
C CYS A 62 15.55 1.01 -3.54
N GLY A 63 16.45 0.20 -4.11
CA GLY A 63 17.86 0.55 -4.18
C GLY A 63 18.47 0.78 -2.80
N MET A 64 19.04 1.95 -2.59
CA MET A 64 19.65 2.32 -1.32
C MET A 64 18.70 3.01 -0.34
N LYS A 65 17.45 3.17 -0.72
CA LYS A 65 16.44 3.77 0.15
C LYS A 65 16.03 2.79 1.23
N SER A 66 15.57 3.31 2.37
CA SER A 66 15.09 2.49 3.48
C SER A 66 13.70 1.91 3.25
N THR A 67 13.00 2.33 2.20
CA THR A 67 11.64 1.93 1.92
C THR A 67 11.39 1.91 0.41
N SER A 68 10.20 1.53 0.01
CA SER A 68 9.75 1.51 -1.39
C SER A 68 8.26 1.79 -1.44
N CYS A 69 7.71 2.02 -2.64
CA CYS A 69 6.26 2.19 -2.78
C CYS A 69 5.47 0.96 -2.28
N PRO A 70 5.86 -0.30 -2.61
CA PRO A 70 5.20 -1.45 -2.02
C PRO A 70 5.30 -1.49 -0.50
N ASP A 71 6.47 -1.19 0.06
CA ASP A 71 6.66 -1.14 1.51
C ASP A 71 5.78 -0.07 2.14
N GLN A 72 5.65 1.10 1.51
CA GLN A 72 4.77 2.16 2.00
C GLN A 72 3.30 1.73 2.00
N LEU A 73 2.87 0.95 1.02
CA LEU A 73 1.52 0.37 1.03
C LEU A 73 1.34 -0.54 2.24
N ALA A 74 2.31 -1.39 2.53
CA ALA A 74 2.26 -2.26 3.70
C ALA A 74 2.19 -1.43 4.99
N MET A 75 2.99 -0.38 5.11
CA MET A 75 2.96 0.51 6.26
C MET A 75 1.61 1.21 6.41
N ALA A 76 1.04 1.66 5.30
CA ALA A 76 -0.27 2.31 5.30
C ALA A 76 -1.35 1.36 5.80
N LEU A 77 -1.34 0.11 5.34
CA LEU A 77 -2.32 -0.88 5.76
C LEU A 77 -2.20 -1.19 7.24
N GLN A 78 -0.98 -1.34 7.75
CA GLN A 78 -0.75 -1.57 9.18
C GLN A 78 -1.30 -0.42 10.02
N LEU A 79 -1.02 0.81 9.62
CA LEU A 79 -1.48 2.00 10.35
C LEU A 79 -3.00 2.10 10.35
N ILE A 80 -3.63 1.96 9.17
CA ILE A 80 -5.08 2.07 9.02
C ILE A 80 -5.79 1.00 9.84
N MET A 81 -5.34 -0.25 9.72
CA MET A 81 -5.99 -1.36 10.42
C MET A 81 -5.77 -1.28 11.93
N SER A 82 -4.63 -0.76 12.36
CA SER A 82 -4.36 -0.49 13.77
C SER A 82 -5.37 0.53 14.32
N GLN A 83 -5.66 1.57 13.58
CA GLN A 83 -6.62 2.59 13.97
C GLN A 83 -8.06 2.04 13.99
N ARG A 84 -8.40 1.16 13.04
CA ARG A 84 -9.72 0.52 13.00
C ARG A 84 -9.95 -0.42 14.17
N ALA A 85 -8.90 -1.13 14.59
CA ALA A 85 -8.98 -2.07 15.72
C ALA A 85 -9.07 -1.35 17.07
N GLY A 86 -8.54 -0.15 17.12
CA GLY A 86 -8.59 0.64 18.33
C GLY A 86 -9.83 1.49 18.44
#